data_bd5a1cc8903e0fc372b6872b67d51b6c
#
_entry.id   bd5a1cc8903e0fc372b6872b67d51b6c
#
_cell.length_a   1.000
_cell.length_b   1.000
_cell.length_c   1.000
_cell.angle_alpha   90.00
_cell.angle_beta   90.00
_cell.angle_gamma   90.00
#
_symmetry.space_group_name_H-M   'P 1'
#
loop_
_entity.id
_entity.type
_entity.pdbx_description
1 polymer ?
#
loop_
_entity_poly.entity_id
_entity_poly.type
_entity_poly.pdbx_seq_one_letter_code
_entity_poly.pdbx_strand_id
1 'polypeptide(L)'
;GGCGLYADEWSRYLMEYLPKDAPLCSFAEFDEWVDGIWEAFYNEHEERAKEGDGILLNKFYNEGSCATVAAAWKTNDEECRWIAYGDSVVFHYNRHTELLEHSFTRLADFSNPPRLVSCKDPLEEEGCCSGVFHIDDASIVFAASDALSHYVLMMYELSKSAEFESELMELRMKRTSNSQLLQMAEKE
;
A
#
# COMPACT_ATOMS: atom_id res chain seq x y z
N GLY A 1 -4.62 3.71 -2.42
CA GLY A 1 -5.90 3.84 -3.11
C GLY A 1 -6.98 2.98 -2.49
N GLY A 2 -8.23 3.36 -2.67
CA GLY A 2 -9.36 2.59 -2.15
C GLY A 2 -10.67 3.04 -2.77
N CYS A 3 -11.70 2.18 -2.72
CA CYS A 3 -13.04 2.49 -3.19
C CYS A 3 -14.10 1.85 -2.27
N GLY A 4 -15.32 2.32 -2.40
CA GLY A 4 -16.47 1.88 -1.59
C GLY A 4 -16.71 2.73 -0.35
N LEU A 5 -17.76 2.35 0.38
CA LEU A 5 -18.12 3.02 1.62
C LEU A 5 -17.08 2.65 2.70
N TYR A 6 -16.59 3.60 3.47
CA TYR A 6 -15.55 3.39 4.50
C TYR A 6 -14.17 2.94 3.98
N ALA A 7 -13.80 3.20 2.72
CA ALA A 7 -12.51 2.79 2.15
C ALA A 7 -11.30 3.35 2.90
N ASP A 8 -11.37 4.59 3.41
CA ASP A 8 -10.31 5.19 4.21
C ASP A 8 -10.14 4.49 5.56
N GLU A 9 -11.24 4.10 6.20
CA GLU A 9 -11.22 3.37 7.46
C GLU A 9 -10.67 1.95 7.26
N TRP A 10 -11.05 1.27 6.17
CA TRP A 10 -10.49 -0.01 5.79
C TRP A 10 -8.99 0.05 5.54
N SER A 11 -8.53 1.06 4.80
CA SER A 11 -7.10 1.27 4.57
C SER A 11 -6.30 1.47 5.87
N ARG A 12 -6.85 2.23 6.83
CA ARG A 12 -6.22 2.44 8.14
C ARG A 12 -6.23 1.15 8.97
N TYR A 13 -7.32 0.41 8.93
CA TYR A 13 -7.47 -0.86 9.63
C TYR A 13 -6.44 -1.89 9.14
N LEU A 14 -6.28 -2.05 7.82
CA LEU A 14 -5.25 -2.89 7.24
C LEU A 14 -3.84 -2.47 7.70
N MET A 15 -3.54 -1.17 7.74
CA MET A 15 -2.25 -0.67 8.23
C MET A 15 -2.02 -0.94 9.73
N GLU A 16 -3.06 -0.82 10.55
CA GLU A 16 -3.00 -1.04 12.00
C GLU A 16 -2.69 -2.50 12.33
N TYR A 17 -3.36 -3.42 11.62
CA TYR A 17 -3.23 -4.87 11.84
C TYR A 17 -2.14 -5.54 11.00
N LEU A 18 -1.42 -4.77 10.16
CA LEU A 18 -0.30 -5.32 9.41
C LEU A 18 0.77 -5.88 10.37
N PRO A 19 1.23 -7.14 10.19
CA PRO A 19 2.30 -7.71 11.01
C PRO A 19 3.56 -6.86 10.95
N LYS A 20 4.06 -6.40 12.10
CA LYS A 20 5.23 -5.50 12.17
C LYS A 20 6.55 -6.26 12.20
N ASP A 21 6.57 -7.41 12.89
CA ASP A 21 7.78 -8.18 13.16
C ASP A 21 7.91 -9.44 12.29
N ALA A 22 6.88 -9.78 11.53
CA ALA A 22 6.85 -10.95 10.66
C ALA A 22 6.43 -10.53 9.24
N PRO A 23 7.35 -10.59 8.26
CA PRO A 23 7.01 -10.26 6.88
C PRO A 23 6.03 -11.28 6.30
N LEU A 24 5.05 -10.80 5.55
CA LEU A 24 4.20 -11.63 4.70
C LEU A 24 4.98 -11.90 3.40
N CYS A 25 5.24 -13.16 3.10
CA CYS A 25 6.15 -13.56 2.02
C CYS A 25 5.45 -14.25 0.84
N SER A 26 4.16 -14.55 0.97
CA SER A 26 3.38 -15.26 -0.04
C SER A 26 1.93 -14.79 -0.05
N PHE A 27 1.21 -15.10 -1.14
CA PHE A 27 -0.23 -14.89 -1.21
C PHE A 27 -0.96 -15.63 -0.10
N ALA A 28 -0.59 -16.87 0.20
CA ALA A 28 -1.26 -17.65 1.25
C ALA A 28 -1.15 -17.00 2.64
N GLU A 29 0.02 -16.46 2.99
CA GLU A 29 0.20 -15.73 4.26
C GLU A 29 -0.56 -14.40 4.26
N PHE A 30 -0.64 -13.73 3.10
CA PHE A 30 -1.40 -12.50 2.95
C PHE A 30 -2.91 -12.74 3.08
N ASP A 31 -3.41 -13.77 2.44
CA ASP A 31 -4.82 -14.20 2.48
C ASP A 31 -5.22 -14.61 3.90
N GLU A 32 -4.42 -15.44 4.57
CA GLU A 32 -4.64 -15.84 5.97
C GLU A 32 -4.66 -14.62 6.92
N TRP A 33 -3.77 -13.65 6.69
CA TRP A 33 -3.75 -12.42 7.49
C TRP A 33 -5.04 -11.61 7.29
N VAL A 34 -5.47 -11.38 6.05
CA VAL A 34 -6.73 -10.64 5.76
C VAL A 34 -7.93 -11.40 6.31
N ASP A 35 -7.96 -12.72 6.14
CA ASP A 35 -9.01 -13.61 6.66
C ASP A 35 -9.15 -13.52 8.19
N GLY A 36 -8.04 -13.33 8.87
CA GLY A 36 -8.00 -13.17 10.33
C GLY A 36 -8.57 -11.84 10.85
N ILE A 37 -8.72 -10.83 10.00
CA ILE A 37 -9.07 -9.46 10.45
C ILE A 37 -10.33 -8.86 9.80
N TRP A 38 -10.74 -9.31 8.61
CA TRP A 38 -11.81 -8.66 7.83
C TRP A 38 -13.17 -8.70 8.51
N GLU A 39 -13.51 -9.81 9.17
CA GLU A 39 -14.86 -10.03 9.74
C GLU A 39 -15.18 -9.01 10.84
N ALA A 40 -14.22 -8.67 11.70
CA ALA A 40 -14.42 -7.69 12.75
C ALA A 40 -14.70 -6.29 12.17
N PHE A 41 -13.95 -5.88 11.15
CA PHE A 41 -14.19 -4.63 10.43
C PHE A 41 -15.57 -4.64 9.75
N TYR A 42 -15.90 -5.73 9.05
CA TYR A 42 -17.15 -5.85 8.32
C TYR A 42 -18.35 -5.70 9.26
N ASN A 43 -18.36 -6.45 10.36
CA ASN A 43 -19.48 -6.46 11.31
C ASN A 43 -19.69 -5.08 11.97
N GLU A 44 -18.62 -4.40 12.37
CA GLU A 44 -18.69 -3.05 12.93
C GLU A 44 -19.32 -2.06 11.93
N HIS A 45 -18.85 -2.09 10.67
CA HIS A 45 -19.28 -1.13 9.66
C HIS A 45 -20.64 -1.48 9.07
N GLU A 46 -21.04 -2.74 9.08
CA GLU A 46 -22.40 -3.17 8.78
C GLU A 46 -23.40 -2.59 9.78
N GLU A 47 -23.12 -2.69 11.08
CA GLU A 47 -23.97 -2.09 12.12
C GLU A 47 -24.08 -0.56 11.95
N ARG A 48 -22.98 0.12 11.71
CA ARG A 48 -23.00 1.57 11.41
C ARG A 48 -23.80 1.91 10.18
N ALA A 49 -23.72 1.09 9.13
CA ALA A 49 -24.52 1.28 7.92
C ALA A 49 -26.02 1.02 8.16
N LYS A 50 -26.39 0.11 9.09
CA LYS A 50 -27.76 -0.15 9.51
C LYS A 50 -28.38 1.00 10.32
N GLU A 51 -27.55 1.69 11.13
CA GLU A 51 -27.98 2.89 11.88
C GLU A 51 -28.27 4.09 10.96
N GLY A 52 -27.74 4.07 9.75
CA GLY A 52 -28.03 5.06 8.71
C GLY A 52 -29.33 4.80 7.97
N ASP A 53 -29.45 5.39 6.81
CA ASP A 53 -30.57 5.11 5.92
C ASP A 53 -30.35 3.80 5.13
N GLY A 54 -31.42 3.21 4.60
CA GLY A 54 -31.35 1.98 3.81
C GLY A 54 -30.49 2.10 2.54
N ILE A 55 -30.14 3.32 2.12
CA ILE A 55 -29.27 3.60 0.98
C ILE A 55 -27.81 3.28 1.36
N LEU A 56 -27.37 3.69 2.55
CA LEU A 56 -26.01 3.41 3.04
C LEU A 56 -25.78 1.91 3.22
N LEU A 57 -26.74 1.22 3.82
CA LEU A 57 -26.67 -0.23 3.98
C LEU A 57 -26.61 -0.95 2.64
N ASN A 58 -27.43 -0.54 1.69
CA ASN A 58 -27.43 -1.14 0.36
C ASN A 58 -26.12 -0.87 -0.40
N LYS A 59 -25.56 0.33 -0.23
CA LYS A 59 -24.26 0.68 -0.78
C LYS A 59 -23.14 -0.17 -0.17
N PHE A 60 -23.14 -0.36 1.15
CA PHE A 60 -22.16 -1.20 1.83
C PHE A 60 -22.23 -2.67 1.36
N TYR A 61 -23.41 -3.23 1.24
CA TYR A 61 -23.57 -4.61 0.75
C TYR A 61 -23.13 -4.79 -0.71
N ASN A 62 -23.34 -3.79 -1.55
CA ASN A 62 -22.97 -3.88 -2.96
C ASN A 62 -21.49 -3.61 -3.20
N GLU A 63 -20.94 -2.55 -2.60
CA GLU A 63 -19.59 -2.08 -2.88
C GLU A 63 -18.56 -2.57 -1.87
N GLY A 64 -18.96 -2.81 -0.61
CA GLY A 64 -18.03 -3.06 0.48
C GLY A 64 -17.08 -1.89 0.74
N SER A 65 -15.90 -2.21 1.22
CA SER A 65 -14.75 -1.32 1.35
C SER A 65 -13.53 -2.01 0.75
N CYS A 66 -12.84 -1.34 -0.12
CA CYS A 66 -11.70 -1.90 -0.83
C CYS A 66 -10.47 -1.01 -0.73
N ALA A 67 -9.29 -1.61 -0.68
CA ALA A 67 -8.02 -0.90 -0.65
C ALA A 67 -6.93 -1.68 -1.39
N THR A 68 -5.82 -1.00 -1.70
CA THR A 68 -4.57 -1.61 -2.13
C THR A 68 -3.59 -1.67 -0.99
N VAL A 69 -2.67 -2.62 -1.00
CA VAL A 69 -1.65 -2.79 0.04
C VAL A 69 -0.27 -2.83 -0.61
N ALA A 70 0.69 -2.11 -0.01
CA ALA A 70 2.10 -2.23 -0.31
C ALA A 70 2.88 -2.12 1.00
N ALA A 71 3.65 -3.14 1.33
CA ALA A 71 4.38 -3.23 2.58
C ALA A 71 5.80 -3.77 2.37
N ALA A 72 6.72 -3.34 3.24
CA ALA A 72 8.10 -3.78 3.21
C ALA A 72 8.65 -3.90 4.64
N TRP A 73 9.46 -4.95 4.86
CA TRP A 73 10.09 -5.26 6.15
C TRP A 73 11.58 -5.42 5.97
N LYS A 74 12.36 -4.62 6.67
CA LYS A 74 13.80 -4.85 6.77
C LYS A 74 14.02 -6.08 7.68
N THR A 75 14.43 -7.20 7.10
CA THR A 75 14.64 -8.46 7.83
C THR A 75 16.04 -8.55 8.42
N ASN A 76 17.01 -7.94 7.76
CA ASN A 76 18.40 -7.80 8.22
C ASN A 76 19.07 -6.61 7.49
N ASP A 77 20.38 -6.45 7.60
CA ASP A 77 21.09 -5.33 6.98
C ASP A 77 21.27 -5.46 5.46
N GLU A 78 21.02 -6.63 4.91
CA GLU A 78 21.22 -6.95 3.48
C GLU A 78 19.92 -7.27 2.75
N GLU A 79 18.80 -7.46 3.48
CA GLU A 79 17.53 -7.87 2.89
C GLU A 79 16.34 -7.07 3.39
N CYS A 80 15.49 -6.69 2.45
CA CYS A 80 14.17 -6.14 2.69
C CYS A 80 13.12 -6.96 1.94
N ARG A 81 12.23 -7.63 2.67
CA ARG A 81 11.11 -8.37 2.10
C ARG A 81 9.95 -7.43 1.84
N TRP A 82 9.22 -7.68 0.77
CA TRP A 82 8.07 -6.86 0.42
C TRP A 82 6.91 -7.69 -0.13
N ILE A 83 5.71 -7.14 0.02
CA ILE A 83 4.48 -7.63 -0.60
C ILE A 83 3.67 -6.45 -1.11
N ALA A 84 2.98 -6.63 -2.22
CA ALA A 84 2.03 -5.68 -2.76
C ALA A 84 0.78 -6.41 -3.26
N TYR A 85 -0.38 -5.78 -3.06
CA TYR A 85 -1.66 -6.24 -3.59
C TYR A 85 -2.38 -5.06 -4.26
N GLY A 86 -2.70 -5.22 -5.54
CA GLY A 86 -3.29 -4.17 -6.36
C GLY A 86 -2.25 -3.34 -7.10
N ASP A 87 -2.51 -2.02 -7.24
CA ASP A 87 -1.70 -1.07 -8.00
C ASP A 87 -0.77 -0.19 -7.16
N SER A 88 -0.71 -0.43 -5.86
CA SER A 88 0.30 0.19 -5.01
C SER A 88 1.65 -0.51 -5.16
N VAL A 89 2.72 0.27 -5.16
CA VAL A 89 4.07 -0.20 -5.53
C VAL A 89 5.04 -0.07 -4.37
N VAL A 90 5.88 -1.08 -4.21
CA VAL A 90 7.08 -0.98 -3.38
C VAL A 90 8.28 -0.71 -4.27
N PHE A 91 9.08 0.28 -3.90
CA PHE A 91 10.29 0.69 -4.59
C PHE A 91 11.51 0.49 -3.72
N HIS A 92 12.63 0.16 -4.37
CA HIS A 92 13.97 0.19 -3.81
C HIS A 92 14.87 1.03 -4.73
N TYR A 93 15.45 2.10 -4.20
CA TYR A 93 16.44 2.91 -4.89
C TYR A 93 17.78 2.80 -4.17
N ASN A 94 18.82 2.43 -4.91
CA ASN A 94 20.18 2.39 -4.37
C ASN A 94 20.99 3.58 -4.90
N ARG A 95 21.44 4.45 -3.99
CA ARG A 95 22.15 5.69 -4.32
C ARG A 95 23.56 5.47 -4.89
N HIS A 96 24.20 4.32 -4.59
CA HIS A 96 25.52 4.01 -5.12
C HIS A 96 25.48 3.51 -6.57
N THR A 97 24.51 2.67 -6.88
CA THR A 97 24.31 2.10 -8.23
C THR A 97 23.38 2.92 -9.09
N GLU A 98 22.63 3.86 -8.48
CA GLU A 98 21.59 4.68 -9.12
C GLU A 98 20.46 3.86 -9.73
N LEU A 99 20.27 2.61 -9.26
CA LEU A 99 19.24 1.70 -9.75
C LEU A 99 17.95 1.85 -8.94
N LEU A 100 16.84 1.90 -9.66
CA LEU A 100 15.48 1.81 -9.12
C LEU A 100 14.90 0.44 -9.45
N GLU A 101 14.62 -0.34 -8.42
CA GLU A 101 13.84 -1.59 -8.50
C GLU A 101 12.43 -1.34 -7.98
N HIS A 102 11.46 -2.12 -8.45
CA HIS A 102 10.07 -1.97 -8.03
C HIS A 102 9.30 -3.30 -8.08
N SER A 103 8.19 -3.36 -7.37
CA SER A 103 7.34 -4.55 -7.23
C SER A 103 6.53 -4.91 -8.49
N PHE A 104 6.58 -4.11 -9.54
CA PHE A 104 5.91 -4.43 -10.80
C PHE A 104 6.67 -5.44 -11.63
N THR A 105 5.90 -6.28 -12.32
CA THR A 105 6.40 -7.15 -13.38
C THR A 105 6.34 -6.48 -14.74
N ARG A 106 5.35 -5.60 -15.01
CA ARG A 106 5.16 -4.92 -16.31
C ARG A 106 4.42 -3.59 -16.15
N LEU A 107 4.86 -2.56 -16.86
CA LEU A 107 4.11 -1.29 -17.00
C LEU A 107 2.70 -1.48 -17.60
N ALA A 108 2.50 -2.54 -18.39
CA ALA A 108 1.19 -2.88 -18.95
C ALA A 108 0.15 -3.31 -17.90
N ASP A 109 0.59 -3.72 -16.72
CA ASP A 109 -0.30 -4.17 -15.63
C ASP A 109 -1.08 -3.00 -15.01
N PHE A 110 -0.60 -1.74 -15.18
CA PHE A 110 -1.36 -0.52 -14.83
C PHE A 110 -2.59 -0.25 -15.70
N SER A 111 -2.71 -0.87 -16.86
CA SER A 111 -3.84 -0.63 -17.78
C SER A 111 -5.07 -1.46 -17.45
N ASN A 112 -4.97 -2.44 -16.58
CA ASN A 112 -6.10 -3.24 -16.12
C ASN A 112 -6.63 -2.68 -14.78
N PRO A 113 -7.95 -2.78 -14.49
CA PRO A 113 -8.45 -2.45 -13.17
C PRO A 113 -7.70 -3.28 -12.12
N PRO A 114 -7.16 -2.64 -11.07
CA PRO A 114 -6.40 -3.37 -10.06
C PRO A 114 -7.31 -4.31 -9.28
N ARG A 115 -6.77 -5.45 -8.85
CA ARG A 115 -7.39 -6.25 -7.80
C ARG A 115 -7.28 -5.48 -6.48
N LEU A 116 -8.34 -5.48 -5.68
CA LEU A 116 -8.40 -4.74 -4.43
C LEU A 116 -8.64 -5.69 -3.27
N VAL A 117 -8.03 -5.39 -2.13
CA VAL A 117 -8.34 -6.06 -0.85
C VAL A 117 -9.72 -5.61 -0.41
N SER A 118 -10.70 -6.49 -0.54
CA SER A 118 -12.08 -6.25 -0.13
C SER A 118 -12.31 -6.66 1.32
N CYS A 119 -13.15 -5.92 2.03
CA CYS A 119 -13.59 -6.31 3.38
C CYS A 119 -14.68 -7.38 3.37
N LYS A 120 -15.08 -7.91 2.21
CA LYS A 120 -16.19 -8.88 2.11
C LYS A 120 -15.99 -9.97 1.04
N ASP A 121 -15.16 -9.72 0.04
CA ASP A 121 -14.96 -10.64 -1.07
C ASP A 121 -13.59 -11.33 -0.92
N PRO A 122 -13.49 -12.61 -1.34
CA PRO A 122 -12.22 -13.34 -1.27
C PRO A 122 -11.14 -12.68 -2.13
N LEU A 123 -9.90 -12.86 -1.73
CA LEU A 123 -8.75 -12.38 -2.49
C LEU A 123 -8.45 -13.27 -3.69
N GLU A 124 -7.82 -12.70 -4.69
CA GLU A 124 -7.37 -13.41 -5.89
C GLU A 124 -5.83 -13.37 -5.96
N GLU A 125 -5.20 -14.52 -6.17
CA GLU A 125 -3.74 -14.66 -6.17
C GLU A 125 -3.07 -13.75 -7.22
N GLU A 126 -3.73 -13.52 -8.35
CA GLU A 126 -3.25 -12.64 -9.42
C GLU A 126 -3.10 -11.18 -9.00
N GLY A 127 -3.74 -10.76 -7.92
CA GLY A 127 -3.60 -9.41 -7.34
C GLY A 127 -2.36 -9.24 -6.49
N CYS A 128 -1.71 -10.33 -6.09
CA CYS A 128 -0.61 -10.36 -5.14
C CYS A 128 0.74 -10.54 -5.82
N CYS A 129 1.73 -9.76 -5.39
CA CYS A 129 3.13 -10.03 -5.70
C CYS A 129 3.98 -9.82 -4.44
N SER A 130 5.05 -10.59 -4.32
CA SER A 130 5.99 -10.51 -3.21
C SER A 130 7.41 -10.79 -3.68
N GLY A 131 8.39 -10.32 -2.91
CA GLY A 131 9.79 -10.51 -3.25
C GLY A 131 10.75 -10.02 -2.19
N VAL A 132 12.01 -9.96 -2.56
CA VAL A 132 13.11 -9.49 -1.73
C VAL A 132 13.93 -8.47 -2.51
N PHE A 133 14.23 -7.33 -1.89
CA PHE A 133 15.27 -6.42 -2.34
C PHE A 133 16.55 -6.70 -1.57
N HIS A 134 17.68 -6.71 -2.27
CA HIS A 134 18.99 -6.69 -1.65
C HIS A 134 19.35 -5.25 -1.31
N ILE A 135 19.53 -4.97 -0.03
CA ILE A 135 19.74 -3.62 0.48
C ILE A 135 21.13 -3.46 1.09
N ASP A 136 21.58 -2.22 1.14
CA ASP A 136 22.81 -1.77 1.79
C ASP A 136 22.60 -0.42 2.48
N ASP A 137 23.66 0.24 2.92
CA ASP A 137 23.63 1.54 3.58
C ASP A 137 23.22 2.70 2.65
N ALA A 138 23.31 2.49 1.33
CA ALA A 138 22.87 3.45 0.32
C ALA A 138 21.40 3.26 -0.12
N SER A 139 20.73 2.24 0.39
CA SER A 139 19.38 1.85 -0.04
C SER A 139 18.27 2.70 0.57
N ILE A 140 17.29 3.05 -0.24
CA ILE A 140 16.03 3.68 0.16
C ILE A 140 14.89 2.80 -0.29
N VAL A 141 14.10 2.28 0.66
CA VAL A 141 12.89 1.51 0.37
C VAL A 141 11.66 2.33 0.75
N PHE A 142 10.68 2.39 -0.15
CA PHE A 142 9.43 3.13 0.08
C PHE A 142 8.26 2.51 -0.69
N ALA A 143 7.04 2.83 -0.26
CA ALA A 143 5.83 2.43 -0.96
C ALA A 143 5.10 3.67 -1.49
N ALA A 144 4.43 3.52 -2.62
CA ALA A 144 3.67 4.57 -3.27
C ALA A 144 2.33 4.05 -3.82
N SER A 145 1.32 4.91 -3.81
CA SER A 145 0.07 4.68 -4.52
C SER A 145 0.28 4.79 -6.03
N ASP A 146 -0.66 4.31 -6.82
CA ASP A 146 -0.66 4.36 -8.28
C ASP A 146 -0.20 5.71 -8.84
N ALA A 147 -0.90 6.79 -8.54
CA ALA A 147 -0.57 8.12 -9.05
C ALA A 147 0.86 8.57 -8.71
N LEU A 148 1.33 8.28 -7.49
CA LEU A 148 2.70 8.61 -7.08
C LEU A 148 3.71 7.68 -7.74
N SER A 149 3.37 6.42 -7.98
CA SER A 149 4.23 5.45 -8.66
C SER A 149 4.52 5.86 -10.10
N HIS A 150 3.50 6.31 -10.83
CA HIS A 150 3.69 6.86 -12.17
C HIS A 150 4.64 8.07 -12.17
N TYR A 151 4.46 8.98 -11.21
CA TYR A 151 5.35 10.13 -11.06
C TYR A 151 6.80 9.72 -10.78
N VAL A 152 7.01 8.78 -9.85
CA VAL A 152 8.34 8.27 -9.49
C VAL A 152 9.04 7.64 -10.70
N LEU A 153 8.34 6.77 -11.44
CA LEU A 153 8.89 6.13 -12.64
C LEU A 153 9.22 7.14 -13.73
N MET A 154 8.33 8.10 -13.98
CA MET A 154 8.57 9.16 -14.95
C MET A 154 9.79 10.01 -14.55
N MET A 155 9.92 10.38 -13.29
CA MET A 155 11.05 11.15 -12.80
C MET A 155 12.36 10.36 -12.92
N TYR A 156 12.34 9.06 -12.62
CA TYR A 156 13.52 8.21 -12.77
C TYR A 156 13.98 8.10 -14.24
N GLU A 157 13.05 7.99 -15.19
CA GLU A 157 13.37 7.89 -16.62
C GLU A 157 13.85 9.23 -17.23
N LEU A 158 13.30 10.36 -16.75
CA LEU A 158 13.57 11.69 -17.33
C LEU A 158 14.69 12.44 -16.64
N SER A 159 14.97 12.15 -15.36
CA SER A 159 15.96 12.88 -14.56
C SER A 159 17.33 12.25 -14.65
N LYS A 160 18.35 13.09 -14.48
CA LYS A 160 19.68 12.59 -14.10
C LYS A 160 19.61 12.13 -12.64
N SER A 161 20.39 11.11 -12.28
CA SER A 161 20.33 10.45 -10.96
C SER A 161 20.41 11.40 -9.76
N ALA A 162 21.23 12.44 -9.80
CA ALA A 162 21.33 13.42 -8.72
C ALA A 162 20.04 14.27 -8.56
N GLU A 163 19.33 14.56 -9.64
CA GLU A 163 18.04 15.25 -9.61
C GLU A 163 16.96 14.33 -9.06
N PHE A 164 16.94 13.07 -9.46
CA PHE A 164 16.01 12.07 -8.97
C PHE A 164 16.14 11.85 -7.45
N GLU A 165 17.37 11.71 -6.94
CA GLU A 165 17.61 11.58 -5.50
C GLU A 165 17.10 12.80 -4.72
N SER A 166 17.34 14.01 -5.22
CA SER A 166 16.87 15.25 -4.61
C SER A 166 15.35 15.31 -4.54
N GLU A 167 14.65 14.98 -5.62
CA GLU A 167 13.19 14.94 -5.69
C GLU A 167 12.60 13.89 -4.74
N LEU A 168 13.22 12.70 -4.68
CA LEU A 168 12.80 11.63 -3.78
C LEU A 168 12.89 12.06 -2.30
N MET A 169 13.96 12.76 -1.94
CA MET A 169 14.12 13.31 -0.60
C MET A 169 13.11 14.40 -0.28
N GLU A 170 12.79 15.27 -1.24
CA GLU A 170 11.72 16.27 -1.07
C GLU A 170 10.35 15.64 -0.83
N LEU A 171 9.99 14.61 -1.59
CA LEU A 171 8.74 13.88 -1.40
C LEU A 171 8.64 13.29 0.01
N ARG A 172 9.72 12.72 0.51
CA ARG A 172 9.81 12.21 1.88
C ARG A 172 9.60 13.30 2.93
N MET A 173 10.21 14.46 2.76
CA MET A 173 10.08 15.60 3.68
C MET A 173 8.66 16.16 3.69
N LYS A 174 8.04 16.33 2.52
CA LYS A 174 6.65 16.82 2.39
C LYS A 174 5.67 15.89 3.10
N ARG A 175 5.83 14.57 3.00
CA ARG A 175 5.00 13.57 3.70
C ARG A 175 5.15 13.69 5.22
N THR A 176 6.37 13.84 5.72
CA THR A 176 6.63 13.97 7.17
C THR A 176 5.96 15.22 7.73
N SER A 177 6.04 16.36 7.04
CA SER A 177 5.40 17.61 7.43
C SER A 177 3.87 17.49 7.44
N ASN A 178 3.28 16.86 6.44
CA ASN A 178 1.82 16.64 6.39
C ASN A 178 1.34 15.71 7.50
N SER A 179 2.08 14.65 7.83
CA SER A 179 1.76 13.75 8.94
C SER A 179 1.82 14.46 10.30
N GLN A 180 2.78 15.38 10.50
CA GLN A 180 2.87 16.19 11.71
C GLN A 180 1.70 17.17 11.83
N LEU A 181 1.29 17.81 10.73
CA LEU A 181 0.14 18.73 10.70
C LEU A 181 -1.17 18.00 11.00
N LEU A 182 -1.38 16.78 10.46
CA LEU A 182 -2.55 15.96 10.77
C LEU A 182 -2.59 15.56 12.25
N GLN A 183 -1.46 15.15 12.84
CA GLN A 183 -1.38 14.82 14.26
C GLN A 183 -1.61 16.03 15.19
N MET A 184 -1.32 17.25 14.73
CA MET A 184 -1.62 18.46 15.50
C MET A 184 -3.10 18.82 15.42
N ALA A 185 -3.74 18.62 14.26
CA ALA A 185 -5.17 18.88 14.08
C ALA A 185 -6.09 17.90 14.84
N GLU A 186 -5.63 16.67 15.09
CA GLU A 186 -6.36 15.68 15.89
C GLU A 186 -6.28 15.91 17.41
N LYS A 187 -5.45 16.87 17.87
CA LYS A 187 -5.26 17.20 19.30
C LYS A 187 -5.97 18.48 19.73
N GLU A 188 -6.61 19.20 18.84
CA GLU A 188 -7.49 20.34 19.11
C GLU A 188 -8.97 19.92 19.10
#